data_cd0bb516c1c4d973c0f2cc94b514d845
#
_entry.id   cd0bb516c1c4d973c0f2cc94b514d845
#
_cell.length_a   1.000
_cell.length_b   1.000
_cell.length_c   1.000
_cell.angle_alpha   90.00
_cell.angle_beta   90.00
_cell.angle_gamma   90.00
#
_symmetry.space_group_name_H-M   'P 1'
#
loop_
_entity.id
_entity.type
_entity.pdbx_description
1 polymer ?
#
loop_
_entity_poly.entity_id
_entity_poly.type
_entity_poly.pdbx_seq_one_letter_code
_entity_poly.pdbx_strand_id
1 'polypeptide(L)'
;MLYYAKIVREKGDLRNLLNAAIDITAMVYDGEDDVPTILDKSEKRIMEAASHQNTSDFTPIGDIVLSTIDKINTVYEAHGGLTGIPTDFTDLDNLTSGLQPSDLILVAARPSMGKTAFTLNIAANVAIRAKKTVAFFSLEMSKNQLMQRMLCSEASLDSQKARVGELTNEEWNRLIGMGEIIGKAPIYIDDTAGIQINELRSKARRLKSQHGLDLIIIDYLQLMQGSNTKNSGDNRQAEIAEISRSLKALARELNVPIIALSQLSRSVENRQVKKPMLSDLRESGSLEQDADIVMFLYREDYYDPQTTNQNITEVIIAKHRNGPVDTVKLYFKKEYTRFDNLSKMQ
;
A
#
# COMPACT_ATOMS: atom_id res chain seq x y z
N MET A 1 26.90 24.62 -29.66
CA MET A 1 27.06 23.27 -29.07
C MET A 1 25.73 22.64 -28.58
N LEU A 2 24.87 23.32 -27.87
CA LEU A 2 23.58 22.80 -27.38
C LEU A 2 22.65 22.25 -28.48
N TYR A 3 22.61 22.88 -29.66
CA TYR A 3 21.76 22.45 -30.77
C TYR A 3 22.16 21.05 -31.31
N TYR A 4 23.44 20.81 -31.55
CA TYR A 4 23.93 19.52 -32.01
C TYR A 4 23.79 18.43 -30.94
N ALA A 5 23.98 18.76 -29.66
CA ALA A 5 23.74 17.83 -28.54
C ALA A 5 22.27 17.37 -28.49
N LYS A 6 21.31 18.28 -28.77
CA LYS A 6 19.89 17.93 -28.87
C LYS A 6 19.58 16.95 -30.00
N ILE A 7 20.14 17.20 -31.20
CA ILE A 7 19.97 16.31 -32.35
C ILE A 7 20.56 14.93 -32.09
N VAL A 8 21.75 14.86 -31.51
CA VAL A 8 22.41 13.59 -31.17
C VAL A 8 21.56 12.81 -30.16
N ARG A 9 21.01 13.49 -29.14
CA ARG A 9 20.12 12.90 -28.15
C ARG A 9 18.84 12.35 -28.79
N GLU A 10 18.13 13.15 -29.60
CA GLU A 10 16.92 12.72 -30.31
C GLU A 10 17.17 11.49 -31.21
N LYS A 11 18.30 11.45 -31.91
CA LYS A 11 18.70 10.28 -32.71
C LYS A 11 19.09 9.07 -31.87
N GLY A 12 19.67 9.30 -30.69
CA GLY A 12 19.94 8.25 -29.70
C GLY A 12 18.66 7.61 -29.18
N ASP A 13 17.67 8.42 -28.80
CA ASP A 13 16.36 7.98 -28.29
C ASP A 13 15.61 7.16 -29.35
N LEU A 14 15.60 7.62 -30.60
CA LEU A 14 15.01 6.87 -31.72
C LEU A 14 15.70 5.54 -31.97
N ARG A 15 17.03 5.48 -31.84
CA ARG A 15 17.80 4.23 -31.98
C ARG A 15 17.48 3.24 -30.88
N ASN A 16 17.35 3.73 -29.63
CA ASN A 16 16.97 2.89 -28.51
C ASN A 16 15.57 2.30 -28.66
N LEU A 17 14.61 3.12 -29.15
CA LEU A 17 13.27 2.67 -29.47
C LEU A 17 13.26 1.61 -30.59
N LEU A 18 14.08 1.80 -31.62
CA LEU A 18 14.24 0.83 -32.70
C LEU A 18 14.81 -0.50 -32.19
N ASN A 19 15.85 -0.44 -31.36
CA ASN A 19 16.42 -1.65 -30.74
C ASN A 19 15.40 -2.38 -29.86
N ALA A 20 14.62 -1.64 -29.08
CA ALA A 20 13.53 -2.24 -28.27
C ALA A 20 12.49 -2.96 -29.15
N ALA A 21 12.11 -2.37 -30.30
CA ALA A 21 11.18 -2.99 -31.23
C ALA A 21 11.75 -4.27 -31.86
N ILE A 22 13.05 -4.27 -32.19
CA ILE A 22 13.75 -5.46 -32.71
C ILE A 22 13.77 -6.57 -31.65
N ASP A 23 14.14 -6.24 -30.40
CA ASP A 23 14.18 -7.19 -29.30
C ASP A 23 12.80 -7.80 -29.03
N ILE A 24 11.73 -7.00 -29.04
CA ILE A 24 10.35 -7.47 -28.88
C ILE A 24 9.96 -8.41 -30.03
N THR A 25 10.33 -8.05 -31.25
CA THR A 25 10.07 -8.88 -32.41
C THR A 25 10.76 -10.25 -32.29
N ALA A 26 12.02 -10.26 -31.84
CA ALA A 26 12.75 -11.49 -31.59
C ALA A 26 12.08 -12.37 -30.53
N MET A 27 11.68 -11.79 -29.37
CA MET A 27 10.99 -12.52 -28.30
C MET A 27 9.69 -13.18 -28.77
N VAL A 28 8.95 -12.51 -29.67
CA VAL A 28 7.69 -13.07 -30.26
C VAL A 28 7.98 -14.22 -31.19
N TYR A 29 9.05 -14.14 -32.01
CA TYR A 29 9.42 -15.22 -32.95
C TYR A 29 10.07 -16.41 -32.28
N ASP A 30 10.87 -16.21 -31.23
CA ASP A 30 11.56 -17.32 -30.52
C ASP A 30 10.56 -18.22 -29.78
N GLY A 31 9.44 -17.68 -29.30
CA GLY A 31 8.33 -18.45 -28.72
C GLY A 31 8.69 -19.29 -27.48
N GLU A 32 9.79 -18.98 -26.81
CA GLU A 32 10.26 -19.72 -25.61
C GLU A 32 9.41 -19.43 -24.38
N ASP A 33 8.84 -18.21 -24.27
CA ASP A 33 8.02 -17.76 -23.15
C ASP A 33 6.51 -17.82 -23.48
N ASP A 34 5.68 -17.83 -22.43
CA ASP A 34 4.23 -17.68 -22.59
C ASP A 34 3.83 -16.24 -22.92
N VAL A 35 2.65 -16.07 -23.53
CA VAL A 35 2.17 -14.75 -23.99
C VAL A 35 2.15 -13.69 -22.91
N PRO A 36 1.70 -13.92 -21.65
CA PRO A 36 1.77 -12.94 -20.58
C PRO A 36 3.19 -12.48 -20.27
N THR A 37 4.15 -13.39 -20.24
CA THR A 37 5.56 -13.10 -19.99
C THR A 37 6.18 -12.28 -21.14
N ILE A 38 5.85 -12.59 -22.38
CA ILE A 38 6.31 -11.79 -23.56
C ILE A 38 5.75 -10.38 -23.49
N LEU A 39 4.47 -10.21 -23.14
CA LEU A 39 3.85 -8.89 -22.99
C LEU A 39 4.52 -8.06 -21.89
N ASP A 40 4.77 -8.64 -20.71
CA ASP A 40 5.45 -7.95 -19.60
C ASP A 40 6.88 -7.55 -19.96
N LYS A 41 7.66 -8.46 -20.57
CA LYS A 41 9.01 -8.17 -21.07
C LYS A 41 9.01 -7.06 -22.14
N SER A 42 8.01 -7.07 -23.02
CA SER A 42 7.86 -6.07 -24.08
C SER A 42 7.53 -4.69 -23.52
N GLU A 43 6.59 -4.61 -22.58
CA GLU A 43 6.24 -3.37 -21.88
C GLU A 43 7.47 -2.78 -21.15
N LYS A 44 8.19 -3.63 -20.41
CA LYS A 44 9.43 -3.24 -19.74
C LYS A 44 10.47 -2.69 -20.72
N ARG A 45 10.66 -3.36 -21.87
CA ARG A 45 11.64 -2.96 -22.87
C ARG A 45 11.30 -1.63 -23.54
N ILE A 46 10.02 -1.39 -23.83
CA ILE A 46 9.54 -0.09 -24.32
C ILE A 46 9.74 1.01 -23.29
N MET A 47 9.39 0.73 -22.02
CA MET A 47 9.59 1.71 -20.92
C MET A 47 11.07 2.03 -20.71
N GLU A 48 11.95 1.04 -20.74
CA GLU A 48 13.40 1.26 -20.67
C GLU A 48 13.88 2.15 -21.82
N ALA A 49 13.41 1.93 -23.05
CA ALA A 49 13.76 2.75 -24.20
C ALA A 49 13.22 4.19 -24.09
N ALA A 50 12.02 4.36 -23.50
CA ALA A 50 11.39 5.66 -23.29
C ALA A 50 11.97 6.42 -22.07
N SER A 51 12.45 5.69 -21.05
CA SER A 51 12.93 6.26 -19.80
C SER A 51 14.43 6.55 -19.76
N HIS A 52 15.12 6.61 -20.89
CA HIS A 52 16.55 6.92 -20.99
C HIS A 52 16.98 8.27 -20.37
N GLN A 53 16.11 8.88 -19.59
CA GLN A 53 16.44 10.05 -18.78
C GLN A 53 16.97 9.69 -17.37
N ASN A 54 16.95 8.40 -16.95
CA ASN A 54 17.34 8.02 -15.59
C ASN A 54 18.10 6.69 -15.52
N THR A 55 19.14 6.48 -16.33
CA THR A 55 20.29 5.72 -15.79
C THR A 55 20.89 6.66 -14.76
N SER A 56 20.66 6.36 -13.47
CA SER A 56 21.20 7.13 -12.37
C SER A 56 22.73 6.98 -12.35
N ASP A 57 23.39 7.83 -13.12
CA ASP A 57 24.79 8.15 -12.85
C ASP A 57 24.87 8.71 -11.43
N PHE A 58 26.02 8.58 -10.81
CA PHE A 58 26.26 9.18 -9.49
C PHE A 58 25.85 10.65 -9.53
N THR A 59 24.92 11.05 -8.66
CA THR A 59 24.51 12.44 -8.55
C THR A 59 25.49 13.16 -7.62
N PRO A 60 26.09 14.27 -8.05
CA PRO A 60 26.96 15.05 -7.18
C PRO A 60 26.23 15.47 -5.90
N ILE A 61 26.91 15.34 -4.75
CA ILE A 61 26.30 15.64 -3.45
C ILE A 61 25.77 17.10 -3.37
N GLY A 62 26.40 18.02 -4.08
CA GLY A 62 26.00 19.43 -4.12
C GLY A 62 24.58 19.62 -4.65
N ASP A 63 24.18 18.88 -5.70
CA ASP A 63 22.84 18.97 -6.27
C ASP A 63 21.79 18.40 -5.31
N ILE A 64 22.16 17.33 -4.57
CA ILE A 64 21.31 16.73 -3.55
C ILE A 64 21.11 17.67 -2.35
N VAL A 65 22.17 18.37 -1.91
CA VAL A 65 22.13 19.30 -0.77
C VAL A 65 21.10 20.40 -1.01
N LEU A 66 21.14 21.07 -2.17
CA LEU A 66 20.20 22.14 -2.48
C LEU A 66 18.75 21.66 -2.44
N SER A 67 18.44 20.57 -3.13
CA SER A 67 17.08 20.00 -3.15
C SER A 67 16.60 19.51 -1.77
N THR A 68 17.53 19.08 -0.91
CA THR A 68 17.22 18.64 0.46
C THR A 68 16.94 19.86 1.36
N ILE A 69 17.73 20.93 1.25
CA ILE A 69 17.50 22.18 1.99
C ILE A 69 16.13 22.76 1.61
N ASP A 70 15.79 22.80 0.32
CA ASP A 70 14.48 23.29 -0.14
C ASP A 70 13.31 22.50 0.47
N LYS A 71 13.43 21.17 0.54
CA LYS A 71 12.43 20.32 1.20
C LYS A 71 12.33 20.63 2.70
N ILE A 72 13.46 20.76 3.39
CA ILE A 72 13.48 21.08 4.82
C ILE A 72 12.86 22.47 5.04
N ASN A 73 13.18 23.45 4.19
CA ASN A 73 12.64 24.80 4.29
C ASN A 73 11.11 24.80 4.10
N THR A 74 10.59 24.03 3.14
CA THR A 74 9.14 23.87 2.92
C THR A 74 8.43 23.38 4.18
N VAL A 75 9.01 22.39 4.87
CA VAL A 75 8.47 21.86 6.13
C VAL A 75 8.59 22.89 7.27
N TYR A 76 9.70 23.60 7.32
CA TYR A 76 9.95 24.65 8.33
C TYR A 76 8.94 25.78 8.19
N GLU A 77 8.70 26.29 6.98
CA GLU A 77 7.72 27.34 6.70
C GLU A 77 6.28 26.91 6.97
N ALA A 78 5.97 25.62 6.77
CA ALA A 78 4.67 25.03 7.11
C ALA A 78 4.45 24.83 8.63
N HIS A 79 5.39 25.28 9.47
CA HIS A 79 5.32 25.19 10.94
C HIS A 79 5.06 23.77 11.45
N GLY A 80 5.73 22.76 10.86
CA GLY A 80 5.63 21.35 11.30
C GLY A 80 4.48 20.57 10.66
N GLY A 81 4.08 20.92 9.44
CA GLY A 81 3.14 20.13 8.64
C GLY A 81 3.65 18.72 8.34
N LEU A 82 2.73 17.80 8.04
CA LEU A 82 3.07 16.44 7.62
C LEU A 82 3.84 16.46 6.30
N THR A 83 4.94 15.73 6.25
CA THR A 83 5.75 15.58 5.02
C THR A 83 5.21 14.50 4.08
N GLY A 84 4.51 13.52 4.65
CA GLY A 84 3.87 12.43 3.94
C GLY A 84 2.36 12.61 3.76
N ILE A 85 1.72 11.58 3.23
CA ILE A 85 0.26 11.55 3.03
C ILE A 85 -0.41 11.32 4.40
N PRO A 86 -1.36 12.19 4.82
CA PRO A 86 -2.06 12.03 6.07
C PRO A 86 -2.95 10.77 6.08
N THR A 87 -2.90 10.00 7.15
CA THR A 87 -3.83 8.89 7.40
C THR A 87 -5.11 9.35 8.08
N ASP A 88 -5.12 10.57 8.63
CA ASP A 88 -6.14 11.16 9.49
C ASP A 88 -6.27 10.49 10.87
N PHE A 89 -5.32 9.64 11.21
CA PHE A 89 -5.09 9.16 12.57
C PHE A 89 -3.99 10.00 13.20
N THR A 90 -4.40 11.03 13.97
CA THR A 90 -3.51 12.12 14.43
C THR A 90 -2.25 11.63 15.13
N ASP A 91 -2.39 10.71 16.08
CA ASP A 91 -1.22 10.20 16.82
C ASP A 91 -0.33 9.33 15.93
N LEU A 92 -0.89 8.61 14.95
CA LEU A 92 -0.13 7.85 13.95
C LEU A 92 0.62 8.79 13.02
N ASP A 93 -0.07 9.82 12.51
CA ASP A 93 0.52 10.81 11.62
C ASP A 93 1.65 11.61 12.32
N ASN A 94 1.50 11.91 13.61
CA ASN A 94 2.56 12.55 14.41
C ASN A 94 3.80 11.66 14.54
N LEU A 95 3.65 10.35 14.70
CA LEU A 95 4.77 9.42 14.82
C LEU A 95 5.47 9.15 13.48
N THR A 96 4.70 9.09 12.38
CA THR A 96 5.23 8.73 11.06
C THR A 96 5.50 9.93 10.16
N SER A 97 5.05 11.13 10.57
CA SER A 97 4.96 12.34 9.73
C SER A 97 4.13 12.11 8.46
N GLY A 98 3.12 11.20 8.55
CA GLY A 98 2.32 10.71 7.44
C GLY A 98 3.01 9.58 6.66
N LEU A 99 2.33 9.04 5.63
CA LEU A 99 2.87 7.97 4.79
C LEU A 99 3.90 8.56 3.82
N GLN A 100 5.18 8.19 3.98
CA GLN A 100 6.28 8.76 3.19
C GLN A 100 6.39 8.11 1.81
N PRO A 101 6.67 8.88 0.74
CA PRO A 101 6.94 8.33 -0.58
C PRO A 101 8.07 7.29 -0.53
N SER A 102 7.97 6.25 -1.35
CA SER A 102 8.94 5.15 -1.46
C SER A 102 9.02 4.22 -0.25
N ASP A 103 8.19 4.41 0.80
CA ASP A 103 8.16 3.51 1.94
C ASP A 103 7.32 2.26 1.67
N LEU A 104 7.83 1.12 2.16
CA LEU A 104 7.09 -0.12 2.29
C LEU A 104 6.65 -0.25 3.75
N ILE A 105 5.34 -0.19 3.97
CA ILE A 105 4.70 -0.22 5.29
C ILE A 105 3.99 -1.56 5.42
N LEU A 106 4.40 -2.35 6.40
CA LEU A 106 3.77 -3.63 6.70
C LEU A 106 2.77 -3.46 7.83
N VAL A 107 1.51 -3.85 7.60
CA VAL A 107 0.47 -3.92 8.64
C VAL A 107 0.12 -5.37 8.87
N ALA A 108 0.49 -5.91 10.04
CA ALA A 108 0.30 -7.32 10.34
C ALA A 108 -0.60 -7.53 11.56
N ALA A 109 -1.45 -8.55 11.48
CA ALA A 109 -2.37 -8.88 12.56
C ALA A 109 -2.83 -10.33 12.48
N ARG A 110 -3.36 -10.85 13.59
CA ARG A 110 -4.17 -12.07 13.59
C ARG A 110 -5.54 -11.81 12.93
N PRO A 111 -6.22 -12.83 12.40
CA PRO A 111 -7.60 -12.68 11.91
C PRO A 111 -8.50 -11.97 12.93
N SER A 112 -9.50 -11.25 12.45
CA SER A 112 -10.49 -10.52 13.26
C SER A 112 -9.97 -9.33 14.08
N MET A 113 -8.70 -8.94 13.97
CA MET A 113 -8.14 -7.75 14.61
C MET A 113 -8.53 -6.44 13.91
N GLY A 114 -9.16 -6.52 12.72
CA GLY A 114 -9.59 -5.34 11.97
C GLY A 114 -8.59 -4.84 10.91
N LYS A 115 -7.64 -5.68 10.47
CA LYS A 115 -6.59 -5.33 9.50
C LYS A 115 -7.14 -4.67 8.22
N THR A 116 -8.06 -5.34 7.51
CA THR A 116 -8.73 -4.80 6.31
C THR A 116 -9.53 -3.53 6.61
N ALA A 117 -10.23 -3.48 7.75
CA ALA A 117 -11.01 -2.29 8.15
C ALA A 117 -10.10 -1.08 8.39
N PHE A 118 -8.96 -1.27 9.07
CA PHE A 118 -7.98 -0.21 9.32
C PHE A 118 -7.43 0.39 8.02
N THR A 119 -7.00 -0.45 7.08
CA THR A 119 -6.46 0.04 5.81
C THR A 119 -7.54 0.58 4.88
N LEU A 120 -8.77 0.08 4.97
CA LEU A 120 -9.90 0.64 4.23
C LEU A 120 -10.27 2.04 4.74
N ASN A 121 -10.18 2.28 6.06
CA ASN A 121 -10.36 3.62 6.63
C ASN A 121 -9.22 4.56 6.20
N ILE A 122 -7.96 4.09 6.17
CA ILE A 122 -6.85 4.88 5.60
C ILE A 122 -7.13 5.22 4.14
N ALA A 123 -7.55 4.24 3.32
CA ALA A 123 -7.89 4.47 1.91
C ALA A 123 -8.96 5.54 1.74
N ALA A 124 -10.05 5.46 2.54
CA ALA A 124 -11.12 6.44 2.54
C ALA A 124 -10.63 7.84 2.96
N ASN A 125 -9.87 7.94 4.06
CA ASN A 125 -9.31 9.20 4.55
C ASN A 125 -8.40 9.86 3.51
N VAL A 126 -7.49 9.08 2.92
CA VAL A 126 -6.55 9.55 1.90
C VAL A 126 -7.29 10.03 0.64
N ALA A 127 -8.26 9.27 0.16
CA ALA A 127 -8.93 9.61 -1.09
C ALA A 127 -10.03 10.68 -0.90
N ILE A 128 -10.81 10.60 0.17
CA ILE A 128 -11.96 11.52 0.37
C ILE A 128 -11.49 12.85 0.97
N ARG A 129 -10.60 12.81 1.98
CA ARG A 129 -10.17 14.01 2.71
C ARG A 129 -8.92 14.63 2.12
N ALA A 130 -7.86 13.84 1.90
CA ALA A 130 -6.62 14.35 1.31
C ALA A 130 -6.66 14.47 -0.23
N LYS A 131 -7.72 13.97 -0.89
CA LYS A 131 -7.91 14.02 -2.36
C LYS A 131 -6.75 13.39 -3.14
N LYS A 132 -6.16 12.33 -2.59
CA LYS A 132 -5.04 11.59 -3.16
C LYS A 132 -5.51 10.30 -3.81
N THR A 133 -4.86 9.89 -4.90
CA THR A 133 -5.22 8.70 -5.66
C THR A 133 -4.75 7.43 -4.95
N VAL A 134 -5.67 6.50 -4.69
CA VAL A 134 -5.41 5.24 -4.00
C VAL A 134 -5.68 4.05 -4.92
N ALA A 135 -4.71 3.15 -5.04
CA ALA A 135 -4.89 1.81 -5.62
C ALA A 135 -5.04 0.79 -4.49
N PHE A 136 -6.15 0.05 -4.47
CA PHE A 136 -6.42 -0.99 -3.49
C PHE A 136 -6.49 -2.36 -4.20
N PHE A 137 -5.49 -3.21 -3.96
CA PHE A 137 -5.46 -4.59 -4.44
C PHE A 137 -6.03 -5.50 -3.35
N SER A 138 -7.21 -6.07 -3.61
CA SER A 138 -7.91 -6.95 -2.69
C SER A 138 -7.83 -8.39 -3.17
N LEU A 139 -7.04 -9.21 -2.51
CA LEU A 139 -6.83 -10.60 -2.91
C LEU A 139 -7.74 -11.57 -2.15
N GLU A 140 -8.39 -11.11 -1.07
CA GLU A 140 -9.28 -11.92 -0.23
C GLU A 140 -10.75 -11.59 -0.46
N MET A 141 -11.08 -10.31 -0.66
CA MET A 141 -12.46 -9.84 -0.74
C MET A 141 -12.76 -9.27 -2.12
N SER A 142 -14.00 -9.47 -2.59
CA SER A 142 -14.46 -8.84 -3.82
C SER A 142 -14.60 -7.32 -3.65
N LYS A 143 -14.46 -6.58 -4.75
CA LYS A 143 -14.65 -5.11 -4.78
C LYS A 143 -16.01 -4.67 -4.23
N ASN A 144 -17.05 -5.45 -4.45
CA ASN A 144 -18.39 -5.14 -3.93
C ASN A 144 -18.44 -5.25 -2.40
N GLN A 145 -17.79 -6.25 -1.81
CA GLN A 145 -17.71 -6.41 -0.36
C GLN A 145 -16.89 -5.30 0.29
N LEU A 146 -15.79 -4.89 -0.33
CA LEU A 146 -15.00 -3.75 0.13
C LEU A 146 -15.80 -2.46 0.06
N MET A 147 -16.48 -2.22 -1.06
CA MET A 147 -17.30 -1.01 -1.23
C MET A 147 -18.44 -0.96 -0.20
N GLN A 148 -19.12 -2.08 0.05
CA GLN A 148 -20.15 -2.14 1.09
C GLN A 148 -19.58 -1.80 2.47
N ARG A 149 -18.42 -2.33 2.84
CA ARG A 149 -17.75 -2.01 4.10
C ARG A 149 -17.37 -0.53 4.20
N MET A 150 -16.81 0.04 3.13
CA MET A 150 -16.44 1.45 3.07
C MET A 150 -17.68 2.36 3.22
N LEU A 151 -18.77 2.06 2.51
CA LEU A 151 -20.02 2.79 2.62
C LEU A 151 -20.58 2.75 4.04
N CYS A 152 -20.64 1.58 4.65
CA CYS A 152 -21.15 1.43 6.02
C CYS A 152 -20.27 2.19 7.03
N SER A 153 -18.95 2.12 6.86
CA SER A 153 -18.00 2.81 7.72
C SER A 153 -18.15 4.33 7.64
N GLU A 154 -18.16 4.89 6.43
CA GLU A 154 -18.22 6.33 6.23
C GLU A 154 -19.62 6.91 6.55
N ALA A 155 -20.69 6.16 6.27
CA ALA A 155 -22.05 6.55 6.61
C ALA A 155 -22.41 6.28 8.10
N SER A 156 -21.50 5.65 8.87
CA SER A 156 -21.75 5.21 10.26
C SER A 156 -23.01 4.35 10.38
N LEU A 157 -23.08 3.31 9.53
CA LEU A 157 -24.19 2.37 9.46
C LEU A 157 -23.74 0.98 9.92
N ASP A 158 -24.62 0.29 10.63
CA ASP A 158 -24.40 -1.09 10.99
C ASP A 158 -24.31 -1.96 9.72
N SER A 159 -23.14 -2.58 9.53
CA SER A 159 -22.86 -3.41 8.37
C SER A 159 -23.73 -4.66 8.30
N GLN A 160 -24.22 -5.16 9.44
CA GLN A 160 -25.14 -6.29 9.49
C GLN A 160 -26.55 -5.87 9.06
N LYS A 161 -27.06 -4.73 9.54
CA LYS A 161 -28.33 -4.17 9.09
C LYS A 161 -28.33 -3.87 7.60
N ALA A 162 -27.24 -3.28 7.09
CA ALA A 162 -27.09 -3.01 5.66
C ALA A 162 -27.12 -4.31 4.83
N ARG A 163 -26.55 -5.39 5.35
CA ARG A 163 -26.52 -6.69 4.65
C ARG A 163 -27.88 -7.37 4.58
N VAL A 164 -28.71 -7.24 5.62
CA VAL A 164 -30.04 -7.87 5.66
C VAL A 164 -31.16 -6.95 5.16
N GLY A 165 -30.82 -5.68 4.80
CA GLY A 165 -31.79 -4.72 4.27
C GLY A 165 -32.65 -4.04 5.34
N GLU A 166 -32.27 -4.08 6.62
CA GLU A 166 -32.98 -3.50 7.75
C GLU A 166 -32.54 -2.06 8.05
N LEU A 167 -32.46 -1.22 7.01
CA LEU A 167 -32.09 0.18 7.14
C LEU A 167 -33.37 1.05 7.26
N THR A 168 -33.33 2.04 8.15
CA THR A 168 -34.34 3.08 8.20
C THR A 168 -34.23 4.03 6.99
N ASN A 169 -35.26 4.82 6.71
CA ASN A 169 -35.19 5.81 5.63
C ASN A 169 -34.08 6.85 5.83
N GLU A 170 -33.78 7.23 7.07
CA GLU A 170 -32.67 8.13 7.39
C GLU A 170 -31.32 7.50 7.14
N GLU A 171 -31.14 6.23 7.54
CA GLU A 171 -29.93 5.46 7.29
C GLU A 171 -29.72 5.25 5.79
N TRP A 172 -30.78 4.98 5.04
CA TRP A 172 -30.75 4.87 3.59
C TRP A 172 -30.33 6.17 2.90
N ASN A 173 -30.87 7.30 3.32
CA ASN A 173 -30.49 8.61 2.78
C ASN A 173 -29.03 8.95 3.08
N ARG A 174 -28.52 8.60 4.28
CA ARG A 174 -27.09 8.76 4.61
C ARG A 174 -26.21 7.87 3.73
N LEU A 175 -26.63 6.63 3.46
CA LEU A 175 -25.92 5.71 2.59
C LEU A 175 -25.77 6.28 1.18
N ILE A 176 -26.89 6.79 0.59
CA ILE A 176 -26.89 7.39 -0.75
C ILE A 176 -26.00 8.63 -0.78
N GLY A 177 -26.14 9.55 0.18
CA GLY A 177 -25.31 10.75 0.25
C GLY A 177 -23.81 10.42 0.35
N MET A 178 -23.44 9.40 1.13
CA MET A 178 -22.05 8.96 1.21
C MET A 178 -21.61 8.27 -0.08
N GLY A 179 -22.50 7.54 -0.76
CA GLY A 179 -22.26 6.95 -2.08
C GLY A 179 -21.86 7.98 -3.13
N GLU A 180 -22.47 9.16 -3.14
CA GLU A 180 -22.12 10.26 -4.04
C GLU A 180 -20.71 10.81 -3.75
N ILE A 181 -20.32 10.89 -2.47
CA ILE A 181 -19.01 11.38 -2.05
C ILE A 181 -17.93 10.37 -2.44
N ILE A 182 -18.13 9.09 -2.09
CA ILE A 182 -17.17 8.02 -2.38
C ILE A 182 -17.06 7.79 -3.89
N GLY A 183 -18.17 7.90 -4.63
CA GLY A 183 -18.19 7.74 -6.09
C GLY A 183 -17.33 8.77 -6.84
N LYS A 184 -17.03 9.91 -6.21
CA LYS A 184 -16.14 10.96 -6.76
C LYS A 184 -14.69 10.85 -6.21
N ALA A 185 -14.46 9.97 -5.24
CA ALA A 185 -13.14 9.80 -4.65
C ALA A 185 -12.20 9.01 -5.61
N PRO A 186 -10.93 9.38 -5.73
CA PRO A 186 -9.98 8.72 -6.62
C PRO A 186 -9.48 7.40 -6.01
N ILE A 187 -10.37 6.42 -5.82
CA ILE A 187 -10.06 5.07 -5.34
C ILE A 187 -10.26 4.07 -6.48
N TYR A 188 -9.24 3.30 -6.76
CA TYR A 188 -9.23 2.25 -7.78
C TYR A 188 -9.04 0.90 -7.10
N ILE A 189 -9.98 -0.03 -7.29
CA ILE A 189 -9.97 -1.35 -6.65
C ILE A 189 -9.73 -2.42 -7.71
N ASP A 190 -8.77 -3.29 -7.45
CA ASP A 190 -8.51 -4.52 -8.21
C ASP A 190 -8.74 -5.71 -7.28
N ASP A 191 -9.64 -6.63 -7.66
CA ASP A 191 -9.98 -7.83 -6.91
C ASP A 191 -9.52 -9.12 -7.64
N THR A 192 -8.45 -9.02 -8.43
CA THR A 192 -7.86 -10.17 -9.12
C THR A 192 -7.24 -11.13 -8.11
N ALA A 193 -7.82 -12.31 -7.95
CA ALA A 193 -7.30 -13.33 -7.04
C ALA A 193 -5.97 -13.89 -7.54
N GLY A 194 -5.00 -14.06 -6.60
CA GLY A 194 -3.70 -14.66 -6.91
C GLY A 194 -2.84 -13.84 -7.88
N ILE A 195 -2.99 -12.51 -7.87
CA ILE A 195 -2.24 -11.62 -8.75
C ILE A 195 -0.72 -11.86 -8.63
N GLN A 196 -0.04 -11.93 -9.75
CA GLN A 196 1.42 -11.98 -9.79
C GLN A 196 2.02 -10.58 -9.58
N ILE A 197 3.23 -10.55 -8.99
CA ILE A 197 3.90 -9.28 -8.71
C ILE A 197 4.14 -8.42 -9.97
N ASN A 198 4.42 -9.05 -11.11
CA ASN A 198 4.63 -8.35 -12.38
C ASN A 198 3.34 -7.72 -12.90
N GLU A 199 2.22 -8.43 -12.80
CA GLU A 199 0.90 -7.90 -13.18
C GLU A 199 0.49 -6.71 -12.31
N LEU A 200 0.68 -6.82 -10.97
CA LEU A 200 0.43 -5.72 -10.05
C LEU A 200 1.27 -4.48 -10.42
N ARG A 201 2.55 -4.69 -10.74
CA ARG A 201 3.47 -3.64 -11.17
C ARG A 201 3.00 -2.94 -12.44
N SER A 202 2.59 -3.70 -13.47
CA SER A 202 2.08 -3.17 -14.73
C SER A 202 0.79 -2.37 -14.52
N LYS A 203 -0.16 -2.89 -13.70
CA LYS A 203 -1.39 -2.18 -13.36
C LYS A 203 -1.13 -0.87 -12.59
N ALA A 204 -0.21 -0.90 -11.61
CA ALA A 204 0.16 0.28 -10.83
C ALA A 204 0.83 1.38 -11.68
N ARG A 205 1.75 1.00 -12.58
CA ARG A 205 2.37 1.92 -13.54
C ARG A 205 1.36 2.57 -14.47
N ARG A 206 0.45 1.78 -15.04
CA ARG A 206 -0.61 2.25 -15.92
C ARG A 206 -1.52 3.23 -15.17
N LEU A 207 -1.96 2.90 -13.97
CA LEU A 207 -2.79 3.79 -13.16
C LEU A 207 -2.07 5.11 -12.87
N LYS A 208 -0.79 5.05 -12.48
CA LYS A 208 0.01 6.25 -12.22
C LYS A 208 0.14 7.15 -13.45
N SER A 209 0.32 6.56 -14.63
CA SER A 209 0.42 7.31 -15.89
C SER A 209 -0.90 7.95 -16.32
N GLN A 210 -2.04 7.31 -16.07
CA GLN A 210 -3.36 7.76 -16.55
C GLN A 210 -4.07 8.71 -15.59
N HIS A 211 -3.97 8.46 -14.29
CA HIS A 211 -4.78 9.14 -13.25
C HIS A 211 -3.94 9.72 -12.12
N GLY A 212 -2.63 9.47 -12.12
CA GLY A 212 -1.80 9.68 -10.95
C GLY A 212 -1.96 8.52 -9.95
N LEU A 213 -1.03 8.42 -9.00
CA LEU A 213 -1.06 7.41 -7.95
C LEU A 213 -0.24 7.91 -6.77
N ASP A 214 -0.87 7.97 -5.60
CA ASP A 214 -0.26 8.47 -4.38
C ASP A 214 -0.11 7.39 -3.30
N LEU A 215 -0.95 6.35 -3.29
CA LEU A 215 -0.91 5.26 -2.30
C LEU A 215 -1.30 3.93 -2.94
N ILE A 216 -0.57 2.86 -2.60
CA ILE A 216 -0.94 1.48 -2.93
C ILE A 216 -1.23 0.72 -1.65
N ILE A 217 -2.35 -0.03 -1.61
CA ILE A 217 -2.72 -0.94 -0.52
C ILE A 217 -2.90 -2.35 -1.09
N ILE A 218 -2.35 -3.36 -0.40
CA ILE A 218 -2.43 -4.77 -0.82
C ILE A 218 -2.96 -5.62 0.33
N ASP A 219 -4.13 -6.23 0.18
CA ASP A 219 -4.78 -7.08 1.18
C ASP A 219 -4.99 -8.50 0.64
N TYR A 220 -4.16 -9.49 0.99
CA TYR A 220 -2.93 -9.51 1.78
C TYR A 220 -1.84 -10.31 1.06
N LEU A 221 -0.58 -10.08 1.41
CA LEU A 221 0.60 -10.58 0.70
C LEU A 221 0.64 -12.09 0.47
N GLN A 222 0.18 -12.87 1.46
CA GLN A 222 0.22 -14.32 1.37
C GLN A 222 -0.73 -14.92 0.32
N LEU A 223 -1.56 -14.12 -0.34
CA LEU A 223 -2.38 -14.56 -1.48
C LEU A 223 -1.76 -14.20 -2.83
N MET A 224 -0.67 -13.43 -2.85
CA MET A 224 0.07 -13.14 -4.07
C MET A 224 0.83 -14.38 -4.56
N GLN A 225 1.06 -14.43 -5.86
CA GLN A 225 1.91 -15.44 -6.50
C GLN A 225 3.25 -14.82 -6.92
N GLY A 226 4.33 -15.57 -6.71
CA GLY A 226 5.65 -15.20 -7.22
C GLY A 226 5.77 -15.40 -8.72
N SER A 227 6.87 -14.91 -9.30
CA SER A 227 7.12 -15.00 -10.74
C SER A 227 7.41 -16.43 -11.23
N ASN A 228 7.84 -17.34 -10.34
CA ASN A 228 8.23 -18.72 -10.67
C ASN A 228 7.25 -19.75 -10.11
N THR A 229 6.20 -20.09 -10.86
CA THR A 229 5.18 -21.09 -10.47
C THR A 229 5.63 -22.55 -10.57
N LYS A 230 6.87 -22.84 -11.00
CA LYS A 230 7.30 -24.23 -11.33
C LYS A 230 7.71 -25.12 -10.15
N ASN A 231 7.83 -24.60 -8.91
CA ASN A 231 8.18 -25.42 -7.73
C ASN A 231 7.35 -25.03 -6.49
N SER A 232 6.07 -25.32 -6.52
CA SER A 232 5.05 -24.87 -5.55
C SER A 232 4.90 -25.79 -4.33
N GLY A 233 5.95 -26.26 -3.72
CA GLY A 233 5.83 -27.08 -2.50
C GLY A 233 6.70 -26.62 -1.33
N ASP A 234 7.96 -26.33 -1.57
CA ASP A 234 8.95 -26.22 -0.49
C ASP A 234 9.50 -24.80 -0.23
N ASN A 235 9.03 -23.76 -0.91
CA ASN A 235 9.73 -22.47 -0.86
C ASN A 235 8.85 -21.23 -0.70
N ARG A 236 7.73 -21.33 0.04
CA ARG A 236 6.83 -20.19 0.28
C ARG A 236 7.55 -18.99 0.92
N GLN A 237 8.53 -19.25 1.77
CA GLN A 237 9.35 -18.19 2.38
C GLN A 237 10.18 -17.41 1.36
N ALA A 238 10.78 -18.12 0.38
CA ALA A 238 11.54 -17.46 -0.67
C ALA A 238 10.64 -16.65 -1.62
N GLU A 239 9.44 -17.16 -1.91
CA GLU A 239 8.45 -16.47 -2.72
C GLU A 239 7.98 -15.16 -2.04
N ILE A 240 7.68 -15.20 -0.75
CA ILE A 240 7.34 -14.00 0.02
C ILE A 240 8.51 -13.02 0.07
N ALA A 241 9.73 -13.51 0.16
CA ALA A 241 10.95 -12.69 0.12
C ALA A 241 11.14 -12.00 -1.24
N GLU A 242 10.86 -12.69 -2.33
CA GLU A 242 10.87 -12.12 -3.68
C GLU A 242 9.81 -11.03 -3.84
N ILE A 243 8.57 -11.32 -3.40
CA ILE A 243 7.46 -10.36 -3.42
C ILE A 243 7.82 -9.11 -2.61
N SER A 244 8.34 -9.26 -1.39
CA SER A 244 8.73 -8.16 -0.51
C SER A 244 9.74 -7.23 -1.16
N ARG A 245 10.84 -7.78 -1.69
CA ARG A 245 11.86 -7.01 -2.39
C ARG A 245 11.30 -6.31 -3.62
N SER A 246 10.45 -6.98 -4.37
CA SER A 246 9.81 -6.42 -5.56
C SER A 246 8.85 -5.28 -5.22
N LEU A 247 8.10 -5.38 -4.12
CA LEU A 247 7.24 -4.30 -3.63
C LEU A 247 8.05 -3.09 -3.14
N LYS A 248 9.19 -3.33 -2.44
CA LYS A 248 10.08 -2.23 -2.05
C LYS A 248 10.70 -1.54 -3.27
N ALA A 249 11.08 -2.32 -4.29
CA ALA A 249 11.57 -1.77 -5.55
C ALA A 249 10.47 -0.94 -6.26
N LEU A 250 9.22 -1.43 -6.29
CA LEU A 250 8.08 -0.75 -6.87
C LEU A 250 7.74 0.56 -6.14
N ALA A 251 7.76 0.57 -4.81
CA ALA A 251 7.56 1.77 -4.00
C ALA A 251 8.56 2.87 -4.37
N ARG A 252 9.84 2.50 -4.52
CA ARG A 252 10.92 3.41 -4.95
C ARG A 252 10.74 3.87 -6.39
N GLU A 253 10.46 2.97 -7.31
CA GLU A 253 10.28 3.25 -8.73
C GLU A 253 9.13 4.23 -8.97
N LEU A 254 8.00 3.98 -8.33
CA LEU A 254 6.83 4.84 -8.43
C LEU A 254 6.90 6.05 -7.51
N ASN A 255 7.85 6.12 -6.58
CA ASN A 255 7.91 7.14 -5.51
C ASN A 255 6.57 7.29 -4.78
N VAL A 256 5.99 6.14 -4.37
CA VAL A 256 4.67 6.03 -3.74
C VAL A 256 4.77 5.11 -2.52
N PRO A 257 4.18 5.44 -1.37
CA PRO A 257 4.08 4.50 -0.26
C PRO A 257 3.23 3.27 -0.63
N ILE A 258 3.66 2.12 -0.15
CA ILE A 258 2.92 0.86 -0.29
C ILE A 258 2.59 0.34 1.10
N ILE A 259 1.30 0.17 1.41
CA ILE A 259 0.83 -0.54 2.59
C ILE A 259 0.54 -1.98 2.18
N ALA A 260 1.29 -2.92 2.75
CA ALA A 260 1.12 -4.34 2.50
C ALA A 260 0.60 -5.03 3.76
N LEU A 261 -0.51 -5.74 3.65
CA LEU A 261 -1.10 -6.47 4.76
C LEU A 261 -0.49 -7.87 4.86
N SER A 262 -0.26 -8.30 6.10
CA SER A 262 0.26 -9.64 6.39
C SER A 262 -0.52 -10.30 7.53
N GLN A 263 -0.66 -11.61 7.45
CA GLN A 263 -1.24 -12.39 8.55
C GLN A 263 -0.13 -12.92 9.45
N LEU A 264 -0.29 -12.79 10.77
CA LEU A 264 0.66 -13.30 11.74
C LEU A 264 0.51 -14.81 11.94
N SER A 265 1.61 -15.46 12.32
CA SER A 265 1.64 -16.87 12.71
C SER A 265 0.69 -17.16 13.88
N ARG A 266 0.14 -18.38 13.93
CA ARG A 266 -0.70 -18.84 15.03
C ARG A 266 0.07 -18.98 16.38
N SER A 267 1.39 -18.98 16.33
CA SER A 267 2.25 -19.06 17.53
C SER A 267 2.00 -17.93 18.55
N VAL A 268 1.52 -16.76 18.08
CA VAL A 268 1.13 -15.63 18.95
C VAL A 268 0.07 -16.03 19.97
N GLU A 269 -0.88 -16.89 19.59
CA GLU A 269 -2.02 -17.30 20.43
C GLU A 269 -1.62 -18.26 21.54
N ASN A 270 -0.46 -18.93 21.41
CA ASN A 270 0.05 -19.89 22.40
C ASN A 270 0.82 -19.23 23.55
N ARG A 271 1.04 -17.91 23.49
CA ARG A 271 1.76 -17.16 24.53
C ARG A 271 0.80 -16.65 25.61
N GLN A 272 1.32 -16.48 26.84
CA GLN A 272 0.57 -15.83 27.91
C GLN A 272 0.20 -14.38 27.54
N VAL A 273 1.17 -13.63 27.04
CA VAL A 273 0.95 -12.29 26.50
C VAL A 273 0.83 -12.40 24.97
N LYS A 274 -0.38 -12.19 24.46
CA LYS A 274 -0.71 -12.35 23.04
C LYS A 274 -0.42 -11.10 22.20
N LYS A 275 0.38 -10.14 22.73
CA LYS A 275 0.82 -8.97 21.95
C LYS A 275 1.80 -9.42 20.86
N PRO A 276 1.57 -8.98 19.60
CA PRO A 276 2.46 -9.29 18.49
C PRO A 276 3.87 -8.70 18.67
N MET A 277 4.87 -9.37 18.12
CA MET A 277 6.25 -8.91 18.06
C MET A 277 6.87 -9.30 16.70
N LEU A 278 8.01 -8.69 16.33
CA LEU A 278 8.66 -8.91 15.03
C LEU A 278 8.94 -10.40 14.74
N SER A 279 9.28 -11.18 15.74
CA SER A 279 9.48 -12.63 15.57
C SER A 279 8.23 -13.40 15.11
N ASP A 280 7.03 -12.82 15.19
CA ASP A 280 5.78 -13.46 14.75
C ASP A 280 5.59 -13.37 13.21
N LEU A 281 6.43 -12.60 12.55
CA LEU A 281 6.60 -12.58 11.09
C LEU A 281 7.51 -13.72 10.58
N ARG A 282 7.79 -14.75 11.38
CA ARG A 282 8.83 -15.78 11.14
C ARG A 282 8.73 -16.54 9.81
N GLU A 283 7.54 -16.68 9.24
CA GLU A 283 7.39 -17.23 7.87
C GLU A 283 7.76 -16.20 6.79
N SER A 284 8.09 -14.97 7.20
CA SER A 284 8.32 -13.81 6.34
C SER A 284 9.43 -12.91 6.91
N GLY A 285 10.52 -13.46 7.42
CA GLY A 285 11.64 -12.68 8.01
C GLY A 285 12.22 -11.64 7.04
N SER A 286 12.11 -11.86 5.75
CA SER A 286 12.44 -10.88 4.72
C SER A 286 11.52 -9.66 4.72
N LEU A 287 10.22 -9.84 5.04
CA LEU A 287 9.27 -8.71 5.13
C LEU A 287 9.72 -7.71 6.21
N GLU A 288 10.19 -8.23 7.35
CA GLU A 288 10.75 -7.38 8.42
C GLU A 288 11.97 -6.59 7.92
N GLN A 289 12.87 -7.23 7.16
CA GLN A 289 14.10 -6.56 6.69
C GLN A 289 13.79 -5.49 5.64
N ASP A 290 12.92 -5.77 4.69
CA ASP A 290 12.63 -4.91 3.55
C ASP A 290 11.70 -3.73 3.93
N ALA A 291 10.77 -3.93 4.87
CA ALA A 291 9.86 -2.89 5.30
C ALA A 291 10.57 -1.73 6.01
N ASP A 292 10.13 -0.51 5.73
CA ASP A 292 10.58 0.71 6.43
C ASP A 292 9.83 0.88 7.75
N ILE A 293 8.55 0.55 7.75
CA ILE A 293 7.67 0.58 8.92
C ILE A 293 6.98 -0.76 9.07
N VAL A 294 6.94 -1.30 10.29
CA VAL A 294 6.15 -2.49 10.65
C VAL A 294 5.19 -2.12 11.75
N MET A 295 3.91 -2.28 11.49
CA MET A 295 2.81 -2.01 12.41
C MET A 295 2.08 -3.31 12.74
N PHE A 296 1.79 -3.53 14.02
CA PHE A 296 0.92 -4.61 14.46
C PHE A 296 -0.40 -4.06 14.98
N LEU A 297 -1.51 -4.70 14.62
CA LEU A 297 -2.81 -4.42 15.23
C LEU A 297 -3.08 -5.45 16.33
N TYR A 298 -3.40 -4.94 17.50
CA TYR A 298 -3.73 -5.76 18.67
C TYR A 298 -4.98 -5.22 19.37
N ARG A 299 -5.88 -6.12 19.72
CA ARG A 299 -7.09 -5.80 20.47
C ARG A 299 -7.16 -6.72 21.67
N GLU A 300 -7.08 -6.12 22.87
CA GLU A 300 -7.14 -6.85 24.13
C GLU A 300 -8.53 -7.46 24.35
N ASP A 301 -9.59 -6.71 24.00
CA ASP A 301 -11.00 -7.11 24.16
C ASP A 301 -11.40 -8.32 23.30
N TYR A 302 -10.59 -8.69 22.32
CA TYR A 302 -10.78 -9.91 21.54
C TYR A 302 -10.36 -11.16 22.34
N TYR A 303 -9.33 -11.05 23.16
CA TYR A 303 -8.77 -12.16 23.95
C TYR A 303 -9.33 -12.19 25.36
N ASP A 304 -9.61 -11.03 25.94
CA ASP A 304 -10.18 -10.85 27.27
C ASP A 304 -11.40 -9.94 27.23
N PRO A 305 -12.63 -10.51 27.20
CA PRO A 305 -13.86 -9.73 27.22
C PRO A 305 -14.08 -8.90 28.49
N GLN A 306 -13.33 -9.17 29.57
CA GLN A 306 -13.44 -8.46 30.86
C GLN A 306 -12.44 -7.29 30.97
N THR A 307 -11.60 -7.06 29.95
CA THR A 307 -10.62 -5.95 29.96
C THR A 307 -11.31 -4.60 30.09
N THR A 308 -10.65 -3.64 30.72
CA THR A 308 -11.06 -2.23 30.77
C THR A 308 -10.85 -1.50 29.42
N ASN A 309 -10.03 -2.06 28.53
CA ASN A 309 -9.70 -1.50 27.21
C ASN A 309 -10.71 -1.97 26.14
N GLN A 310 -12.01 -1.82 26.40
CA GLN A 310 -13.05 -2.20 25.45
C GLN A 310 -13.01 -1.33 24.20
N ASN A 311 -13.11 -1.97 23.01
CA ASN A 311 -13.10 -1.31 21.71
C ASN A 311 -11.81 -0.52 21.41
N ILE A 312 -10.73 -0.73 22.15
CA ILE A 312 -9.44 -0.11 21.91
C ILE A 312 -8.59 -1.05 21.03
N THR A 313 -8.07 -0.49 19.95
CA THR A 313 -7.07 -1.16 19.12
C THR A 313 -5.74 -0.47 19.33
N GLU A 314 -4.74 -1.24 19.69
CA GLU A 314 -3.34 -0.80 19.71
C GLU A 314 -2.74 -0.98 18.32
N VAL A 315 -2.24 0.11 17.73
CA VAL A 315 -1.39 0.11 16.55
C VAL A 315 0.05 0.21 17.05
N ILE A 316 0.73 -0.92 17.10
CA ILE A 316 2.08 -1.03 17.64
C ILE A 316 3.08 -0.84 16.50
N ILE A 317 3.81 0.28 16.47
CA ILE A 317 4.91 0.51 15.52
C ILE A 317 6.13 -0.23 16.08
N ALA A 318 6.37 -1.44 15.60
CA ALA A 318 7.47 -2.30 16.08
C ALA A 318 8.79 -2.05 15.36
N LYS A 319 8.74 -1.46 14.16
CA LYS A 319 9.90 -1.02 13.40
C LYS A 319 9.58 0.29 12.70
N HIS A 320 10.52 1.24 12.76
CA HIS A 320 10.47 2.47 11.99
C HIS A 320 11.90 2.88 11.62
N ARG A 321 12.25 2.90 10.31
CA ARG A 321 13.63 3.23 9.89
C ARG A 321 14.01 4.67 10.15
N ASN A 322 13.05 5.59 10.00
CA ASN A 322 13.30 7.03 10.02
C ASN A 322 12.60 7.75 11.18
N GLY A 323 12.11 7.00 12.18
CA GLY A 323 11.36 7.59 13.31
C GLY A 323 11.32 6.67 14.53
N PRO A 324 10.59 7.10 15.57
CA PRO A 324 10.46 6.35 16.80
C PRO A 324 9.55 5.13 16.64
N VAL A 325 9.70 4.17 17.54
CA VAL A 325 8.79 3.06 17.75
C VAL A 325 7.92 3.36 18.97
N ASP A 326 6.61 3.24 18.83
CA ASP A 326 5.65 3.50 19.91
C ASP A 326 4.31 2.79 19.62
N THR A 327 3.33 2.95 20.50
CA THR A 327 2.00 2.38 20.35
C THR A 327 0.94 3.47 20.32
N VAL A 328 0.21 3.55 19.23
CA VAL A 328 -0.95 4.41 19.08
C VAL A 328 -2.21 3.66 19.45
N LYS A 329 -3.13 4.29 20.19
CA LYS A 329 -4.42 3.72 20.52
C LYS A 329 -5.52 4.36 19.69
N LEU A 330 -6.33 3.53 19.05
CA LEU A 330 -7.49 3.96 18.28
C LEU A 330 -8.76 3.33 18.86
N TYR A 331 -9.88 4.03 18.71
CA TYR A 331 -11.19 3.51 19.09
C TYR A 331 -11.79 2.76 17.89
N PHE A 332 -12.18 1.50 18.09
CA PHE A 332 -12.74 0.65 17.03
C PHE A 332 -14.25 0.45 17.24
N LYS A 333 -15.06 1.06 16.39
CA LYS A 333 -16.50 0.86 16.32
C LYS A 333 -16.82 -0.40 15.51
N LYS A 334 -17.05 -1.50 16.19
CA LYS A 334 -17.22 -2.84 15.58
C LYS A 334 -18.39 -2.87 14.61
N GLU A 335 -19.50 -2.24 14.99
CA GLU A 335 -20.77 -2.22 14.24
C GLU A 335 -20.56 -1.56 12.86
N TYR A 336 -19.73 -0.51 12.80
CA TYR A 336 -19.44 0.26 11.59
C TYR A 336 -18.15 -0.16 10.91
N THR A 337 -17.39 -1.07 11.52
CA THR A 337 -16.01 -1.43 11.08
C THR A 337 -15.11 -0.21 10.91
N ARG A 338 -15.24 0.78 11.80
CA ARG A 338 -14.59 2.07 11.72
C ARG A 338 -13.62 2.29 12.87
N PHE A 339 -12.45 2.83 12.52
CA PHE A 339 -11.47 3.34 13.47
C PHE A 339 -11.58 4.86 13.58
N ASP A 340 -11.58 5.35 14.80
CA ASP A 340 -11.54 6.79 15.11
C ASP A 340 -10.35 7.10 16.02
N ASN A 341 -9.92 8.36 16.00
CA ASN A 341 -8.94 8.86 16.96
C ASN A 341 -9.48 8.72 18.38
N LEU A 342 -8.64 8.26 19.31
CA LEU A 342 -9.01 8.23 20.72
C LEU A 342 -8.96 9.70 21.22
N SER A 343 -10.12 10.27 21.57
CA SER A 343 -10.14 11.59 22.19
C SER A 343 -9.38 11.55 23.52
N LYS A 344 -8.30 12.32 23.64
CA LYS A 344 -7.68 12.56 24.93
C LYS A 344 -8.73 13.31 25.76
N MET A 345 -9.39 12.66 26.71
CA MET A 345 -10.11 13.37 27.75
C MET A 345 -9.09 14.27 28.46
N GLN A 346 -9.25 15.58 28.25
CA GLN A 346 -8.56 16.59 29.04
C GLN A 346 -9.07 16.57 30.47
#